data_b74c6b0911370c57318b38f6ed6ddd4e
#
_entry.id   b74c6b0911370c57318b38f6ed6ddd4e
#
_cell.length_a   1.000
_cell.length_b   1.000
_cell.length_c   1.000
_cell.angle_alpha   90.00
_cell.angle_beta   90.00
_cell.angle_gamma   90.00
#
_symmetry.space_group_name_H-M   'P 1'
#
loop_
_entity.id
_entity.type
_entity.pdbx_description
1 polymer ?
#
loop_
_entity_poly.entity_id
_entity_poly.type
_entity_poly.pdbx_seq_one_letter_code
_entity_poly.pdbx_strand_id
1 'polypeptide(L)'
;MYLTDEELPFGIDDIVFLLNLEIRHKNAVSWDCDCPFCGKKGKLNVNLQKGVYRCNRCGEAGGKIGLYASVYHLDNGTACEQIKEYLGKNSQAPAYQVYKKEIESKKEVVNARRAPDLVLHQTYSELLTMLTLSETHKKKLLERGFSEEEIRKNGYKSTPVFGFRSLTERLIKAGCTVEGVPGFYQEEDGTWSLRFKRSCAGFLIPVRSIEGFIVGMQIRLDRPFDHTKYIWLSSVNDNMGAGSGSPVHFVGNPEDEIVFMTEGPLKGDLSHFLSGRSFACVPGVNQYANLPDVILKLKRSGVKLIYETYDMDKLLNTACQADYDEACVSCEFRKEKGKHQCLKKIEKRKHIQGGCKKLYGICRELLVACKQFVWDLDAEGMWAGNLKGVDDWLYDLKGKTPDQADEDR
;
A
#
# COMPACT_ATOMS: atom_id res chain seq x y z
N MET A 1 8.26 36.57 2.02
CA MET A 1 6.99 36.19 1.40
C MET A 1 7.22 34.79 0.84
N TYR A 2 6.68 33.74 1.49
CA TYR A 2 6.82 32.38 1.01
C TYR A 2 5.77 32.17 -0.09
N LEU A 3 6.21 32.00 -1.35
CA LEU A 3 5.32 31.61 -2.44
C LEU A 3 4.72 30.23 -2.11
N THR A 4 3.42 30.08 -2.25
CA THR A 4 2.78 28.78 -2.15
C THR A 4 3.19 27.93 -3.35
N ASP A 5 3.18 26.61 -3.23
CA ASP A 5 3.54 25.69 -4.32
C ASP A 5 2.69 25.90 -5.60
N GLU A 6 1.49 26.48 -5.46
CA GLU A 6 0.57 26.80 -6.57
C GLU A 6 1.01 28.03 -7.41
N GLU A 7 1.86 28.91 -6.86
CA GLU A 7 2.29 30.16 -7.53
C GLU A 7 3.62 30.01 -8.31
N LEU A 8 4.20 28.80 -8.32
CA LEU A 8 5.47 28.59 -9.00
C LEU A 8 5.27 28.32 -10.51
N PRO A 9 6.09 28.92 -11.39
CA PRO A 9 5.94 28.82 -12.85
C PRO A 9 6.39 27.48 -13.43
N PHE A 10 6.45 26.40 -12.62
CA PHE A 10 6.86 25.07 -13.05
C PHE A 10 6.11 23.97 -12.30
N GLY A 11 5.94 22.84 -12.97
CA GLY A 11 5.33 21.62 -12.41
C GLY A 11 6.36 20.64 -11.86
N ILE A 12 5.90 19.58 -11.23
CA ILE A 12 6.78 18.49 -10.78
C ILE A 12 7.32 17.67 -11.96
N ASP A 13 6.63 17.69 -13.09
CA ASP A 13 7.08 17.12 -14.37
C ASP A 13 8.37 17.82 -14.86
N ASP A 14 8.48 19.13 -14.67
CA ASP A 14 9.72 19.86 -14.97
C ASP A 14 10.88 19.36 -14.12
N ILE A 15 10.63 19.04 -12.86
CA ILE A 15 11.65 18.51 -11.96
C ILE A 15 12.07 17.09 -12.38
N VAL A 16 11.12 16.25 -12.82
CA VAL A 16 11.44 14.92 -13.39
C VAL A 16 12.36 15.06 -14.61
N PHE A 17 12.08 16.04 -15.48
CA PHE A 17 12.92 16.35 -16.64
C PHE A 17 14.31 16.86 -16.23
N LEU A 18 14.38 17.83 -15.30
CA LEU A 18 15.64 18.41 -14.80
C LEU A 18 16.55 17.37 -14.17
N LEU A 19 15.99 16.44 -13.41
CA LEU A 19 16.71 15.37 -12.74
C LEU A 19 17.00 14.19 -13.68
N ASN A 20 16.56 14.25 -14.94
CA ASN A 20 16.67 13.18 -15.93
C ASN A 20 16.23 11.83 -15.39
N LEU A 21 15.11 11.81 -14.65
CA LEU A 21 14.60 10.57 -14.05
C LEU A 21 14.03 9.65 -15.13
N GLU A 22 14.45 8.42 -15.12
CA GLU A 22 13.93 7.38 -16.02
C GLU A 22 12.47 7.07 -15.67
N ILE A 23 11.55 7.33 -16.59
CA ILE A 23 10.11 7.08 -16.42
C ILE A 23 9.81 5.66 -16.92
N ARG A 24 9.36 4.77 -16.02
CA ARG A 24 9.01 3.38 -16.34
C ARG A 24 7.56 3.21 -16.74
N HIS A 25 6.68 3.96 -16.09
CA HIS A 25 5.25 3.98 -16.42
C HIS A 25 4.73 5.42 -16.41
N LYS A 26 3.89 5.76 -17.39
CA LYS A 26 3.40 7.12 -17.61
C LYS A 26 1.90 7.10 -17.85
N ASN A 27 1.15 7.85 -17.06
CA ASN A 27 -0.27 8.13 -17.30
C ASN A 27 -0.57 9.62 -17.11
N ALA A 28 -1.80 10.05 -17.34
CA ALA A 28 -2.18 11.46 -17.29
C ALA A 28 -2.09 12.09 -15.89
N VAL A 29 -2.13 11.30 -14.84
CA VAL A 29 -2.18 11.78 -13.43
C VAL A 29 -0.86 11.60 -12.73
N SER A 30 -0.13 10.51 -13.00
CA SER A 30 1.10 10.19 -12.31
C SER A 30 2.08 9.39 -13.17
N TRP A 31 3.36 9.49 -12.82
CA TRP A 31 4.43 8.71 -13.42
C TRP A 31 5.15 7.88 -12.37
N ASP A 32 5.54 6.67 -12.74
CA ASP A 32 6.42 5.84 -11.93
C ASP A 32 7.82 5.92 -12.49
N CYS A 33 8.70 6.59 -11.75
CA CYS A 33 10.08 6.86 -12.11
C CYS A 33 11.03 5.97 -11.31
N ASP A 34 12.26 5.85 -11.79
CA ASP A 34 13.35 5.28 -11.00
C ASP A 34 13.64 6.22 -9.83
N CYS A 35 13.77 5.66 -8.64
CA CYS A 35 13.95 6.47 -7.43
C CYS A 35 15.39 6.93 -7.29
N PRO A 36 15.68 8.25 -7.26
CA PRO A 36 17.05 8.77 -7.12
C PRO A 36 17.63 8.52 -5.73
N PHE A 37 16.80 8.24 -4.73
CA PHE A 37 17.23 8.06 -3.33
C PHE A 37 17.65 6.63 -3.00
N CYS A 38 16.94 5.62 -3.56
CA CYS A 38 17.23 4.22 -3.28
C CYS A 38 17.57 3.39 -4.52
N GLY A 39 17.66 4.01 -5.70
CA GLY A 39 18.03 3.35 -6.95
C GLY A 39 17.01 2.33 -7.48
N LYS A 40 15.85 2.15 -6.83
CA LYS A 40 14.87 1.14 -7.27
C LYS A 40 14.04 1.63 -8.45
N LYS A 41 14.00 0.81 -9.50
CA LYS A 41 13.30 1.10 -10.75
C LYS A 41 11.79 1.19 -10.56
N GLY A 42 11.16 2.25 -11.09
CA GLY A 42 9.71 2.44 -11.11
C GLY A 42 9.05 2.55 -9.73
N LYS A 43 9.79 2.91 -8.68
CA LYS A 43 9.24 3.00 -7.32
C LYS A 43 8.98 4.42 -6.82
N LEU A 44 9.45 5.44 -7.53
CA LEU A 44 9.11 6.83 -7.27
C LEU A 44 7.84 7.19 -8.03
N ASN A 45 6.71 7.23 -7.35
CA ASN A 45 5.48 7.74 -7.93
C ASN A 45 5.48 9.28 -7.84
N VAL A 46 5.31 9.93 -8.97
CA VAL A 46 5.24 11.39 -9.11
C VAL A 46 3.82 11.74 -9.54
N ASN A 47 3.07 12.43 -8.70
CA ASN A 47 1.71 12.86 -9.02
C ASN A 47 1.74 14.26 -9.64
N LEU A 48 1.38 14.35 -10.91
CA LEU A 48 1.45 15.59 -11.71
C LEU A 48 0.43 16.63 -11.26
N GLN A 49 -0.78 16.20 -10.92
CA GLN A 49 -1.86 17.10 -10.52
C GLN A 49 -1.62 17.74 -9.16
N LYS A 50 -1.10 16.94 -8.21
CA LYS A 50 -0.83 17.40 -6.85
C LYS A 50 0.55 18.04 -6.67
N GLY A 51 1.44 17.90 -7.65
CA GLY A 51 2.81 18.42 -7.56
C GLY A 51 3.67 17.74 -6.49
N VAL A 52 3.37 16.47 -6.16
CA VAL A 52 4.06 15.71 -5.09
C VAL A 52 4.65 14.41 -5.59
N TYR A 53 5.65 13.91 -4.87
CA TYR A 53 6.23 12.61 -5.13
C TYR A 53 6.26 11.73 -3.87
N ARG A 54 6.31 10.42 -4.07
CA ARG A 54 6.56 9.44 -3.01
C ARG A 54 7.20 8.18 -3.58
N CYS A 55 8.27 7.73 -2.94
CA CYS A 55 8.84 6.42 -3.23
C CYS A 55 8.13 5.32 -2.43
N ASN A 56 7.52 4.37 -3.13
CA ASN A 56 6.85 3.22 -2.51
C ASN A 56 7.84 2.20 -1.92
N ARG A 57 9.16 2.43 -2.07
CA ARG A 57 10.21 1.54 -1.55
C ARG A 57 10.91 2.12 -0.32
N CYS A 58 11.47 3.33 -0.41
CA CYS A 58 12.21 3.94 0.71
C CYS A 58 11.37 4.90 1.55
N GLY A 59 10.15 5.22 1.11
CA GLY A 59 9.24 6.11 1.83
C GLY A 59 9.52 7.60 1.63
N GLU A 60 10.59 7.96 0.91
CA GLU A 60 10.92 9.35 0.62
C GLU A 60 9.77 10.04 -0.13
N ALA A 61 9.37 11.23 0.34
CA ALA A 61 8.21 11.93 -0.19
C ALA A 61 8.32 13.44 0.01
N GLY A 62 7.68 14.22 -0.86
CA GLY A 62 7.69 15.69 -0.76
C GLY A 62 6.97 16.36 -1.94
N GLY A 63 7.08 17.69 -1.98
CA GLY A 63 6.63 18.52 -3.09
C GLY A 63 7.69 18.69 -4.18
N LYS A 64 7.33 19.43 -5.24
CA LYS A 64 8.17 19.63 -6.42
C LYS A 64 9.56 20.24 -6.08
N ILE A 65 9.64 21.27 -5.23
CA ILE A 65 10.93 21.83 -4.80
C ILE A 65 11.71 20.83 -3.96
N GLY A 66 11.02 20.12 -3.03
CA GLY A 66 11.62 19.14 -2.14
C GLY A 66 12.27 17.99 -2.89
N LEU A 67 11.72 17.56 -4.03
CA LEU A 67 12.34 16.53 -4.87
C LEU A 67 13.74 16.94 -5.34
N TYR A 68 13.86 18.14 -5.89
CA TYR A 68 15.14 18.68 -6.36
C TYR A 68 16.10 18.93 -5.19
N ALA A 69 15.61 19.59 -4.14
CA ALA A 69 16.38 19.91 -2.93
C ALA A 69 16.98 18.66 -2.28
N SER A 70 16.18 17.59 -2.12
CA SER A 70 16.64 16.35 -1.51
C SER A 70 17.69 15.62 -2.35
N VAL A 71 17.57 15.66 -3.69
CA VAL A 71 18.55 15.01 -4.59
C VAL A 71 19.90 15.70 -4.53
N TYR A 72 19.91 17.04 -4.47
CA TYR A 72 21.14 17.82 -4.46
C TYR A 72 21.59 18.28 -3.07
N HIS A 73 20.89 17.86 -2.00
CA HIS A 73 21.19 18.25 -0.60
C HIS A 73 21.19 19.76 -0.37
N LEU A 74 20.21 20.45 -0.97
CA LEU A 74 20.03 21.89 -0.90
C LEU A 74 18.88 22.26 0.06
N ASP A 75 18.88 23.51 0.54
CA ASP A 75 17.67 24.09 1.10
C ASP A 75 16.66 24.47 0.00
N ASN A 76 15.38 24.59 0.37
CA ASN A 76 14.32 24.85 -0.59
C ASN A 76 14.45 26.20 -1.33
N GLY A 77 15.04 27.22 -0.72
CA GLY A 77 15.28 28.53 -1.35
C GLY A 77 16.27 28.42 -2.49
N THR A 78 17.45 27.89 -2.19
CA THR A 78 18.51 27.64 -3.18
C THR A 78 18.04 26.71 -4.30
N ALA A 79 17.31 25.66 -3.96
CA ALA A 79 16.73 24.74 -4.95
C ALA A 79 15.77 25.47 -5.90
N CYS A 80 14.88 26.31 -5.37
CA CYS A 80 13.92 27.08 -6.17
C CYS A 80 14.61 28.04 -7.14
N GLU A 81 15.67 28.73 -6.71
CA GLU A 81 16.46 29.65 -7.57
C GLU A 81 17.14 28.87 -8.70
N GLN A 82 17.79 27.75 -8.41
CA GLN A 82 18.45 26.92 -9.42
C GLN A 82 17.45 26.35 -10.44
N ILE A 83 16.29 25.89 -10.01
CA ILE A 83 15.23 25.41 -10.89
C ILE A 83 14.78 26.52 -11.85
N LYS A 84 14.49 27.71 -11.32
CA LYS A 84 14.07 28.86 -12.13
C LYS A 84 15.15 29.27 -13.15
N GLU A 85 16.39 29.32 -12.72
CA GLU A 85 17.52 29.67 -13.60
C GLU A 85 17.69 28.66 -14.74
N TYR A 86 17.63 27.35 -14.41
CA TYR A 86 17.77 26.29 -15.41
C TYR A 86 16.60 26.29 -16.41
N LEU A 87 15.37 26.38 -15.94
CA LEU A 87 14.19 26.44 -16.79
C LEU A 87 14.17 27.71 -17.64
N GLY A 88 14.56 28.84 -17.10
CA GLY A 88 14.69 30.10 -17.85
C GLY A 88 15.68 30.00 -19.02
N LYS A 89 16.81 29.33 -18.81
CA LYS A 89 17.82 29.12 -19.86
C LYS A 89 17.43 28.07 -20.90
N ASN A 90 16.64 27.04 -20.52
CA ASN A 90 16.34 25.87 -21.34
C ASN A 90 14.90 25.79 -21.84
N SER A 91 14.03 26.74 -21.50
CA SER A 91 12.62 26.76 -21.90
C SER A 91 12.39 26.70 -23.42
N GLN A 92 13.34 27.19 -24.21
CA GLN A 92 13.31 27.15 -25.68
C GLN A 92 14.04 25.95 -26.29
N ALA A 93 14.66 25.08 -25.48
CA ALA A 93 15.37 23.93 -25.98
C ALA A 93 14.39 22.95 -26.69
N PRO A 94 14.70 22.44 -27.90
CA PRO A 94 13.80 21.57 -28.66
C PRO A 94 13.34 20.33 -27.87
N ALA A 95 14.24 19.72 -27.12
CA ALA A 95 13.93 18.55 -26.30
C ALA A 95 12.89 18.86 -25.21
N TYR A 96 13.00 20.03 -24.56
CA TYR A 96 12.04 20.47 -23.54
C TYR A 96 10.68 20.81 -24.16
N GLN A 97 10.67 21.46 -25.34
CA GLN A 97 9.43 21.79 -26.05
C GLN A 97 8.68 20.52 -26.52
N VAL A 98 9.39 19.52 -27.04
CA VAL A 98 8.81 18.23 -27.40
C VAL A 98 8.23 17.53 -26.16
N TYR A 99 8.98 17.51 -25.07
CA TYR A 99 8.55 16.96 -23.80
C TYR A 99 7.25 17.60 -23.27
N LYS A 100 7.17 18.96 -23.26
CA LYS A 100 5.96 19.67 -22.83
C LYS A 100 4.76 19.38 -23.75
N LYS A 101 4.97 19.39 -25.07
CA LYS A 101 3.91 19.09 -26.03
C LYS A 101 3.34 17.68 -25.88
N GLU A 102 4.18 16.70 -25.52
CA GLU A 102 3.72 15.33 -25.19
C GLU A 102 2.85 15.28 -23.92
N ILE A 103 3.12 16.16 -22.94
CA ILE A 103 2.32 16.24 -21.71
C ILE A 103 0.98 16.90 -21.99
N GLU A 104 0.97 18.04 -22.68
CA GLU A 104 -0.22 18.82 -23.02
C GLU A 104 -1.18 18.07 -23.94
N SER A 105 -0.67 17.17 -24.79
CA SER A 105 -1.51 16.35 -25.70
C SER A 105 -2.31 15.24 -25.00
N LYS A 106 -2.07 14.96 -23.72
CA LYS A 106 -2.81 13.97 -22.96
C LYS A 106 -4.06 14.64 -22.38
N LYS A 107 -5.25 14.07 -22.69
CA LYS A 107 -6.55 14.50 -22.15
C LYS A 107 -6.42 14.67 -20.63
N GLU A 108 -6.81 15.82 -20.10
CA GLU A 108 -6.96 16.02 -18.66
C GLU A 108 -7.95 14.98 -18.10
N VAL A 109 -7.46 14.13 -17.21
CA VAL A 109 -8.32 13.21 -16.47
C VAL A 109 -8.92 13.98 -15.30
N VAL A 110 -10.21 14.21 -15.34
CA VAL A 110 -10.95 14.80 -14.23
C VAL A 110 -11.24 13.69 -13.23
N ASN A 111 -10.67 13.82 -12.03
CA ASN A 111 -10.96 12.88 -10.94
C ASN A 111 -12.15 13.33 -10.11
N ALA A 112 -13.03 12.40 -9.76
CA ALA A 112 -14.06 12.64 -8.77
C ALA A 112 -13.45 12.68 -7.35
N ARG A 113 -14.06 13.48 -6.47
CA ARG A 113 -13.77 13.40 -5.04
C ARG A 113 -14.21 12.03 -4.51
N ARG A 114 -13.35 11.39 -3.71
CA ARG A 114 -13.70 10.12 -3.06
C ARG A 114 -15.00 10.27 -2.26
N ALA A 115 -15.94 9.37 -2.46
CA ALA A 115 -17.24 9.37 -1.80
C ALA A 115 -17.10 9.14 -0.27
N PRO A 116 -18.08 9.57 0.54
CA PRO A 116 -18.14 9.29 1.98
C PRO A 116 -18.17 7.79 2.27
N ASP A 117 -17.66 7.37 3.42
CA ASP A 117 -17.52 5.95 3.79
C ASP A 117 -18.84 5.18 3.78
N LEU A 118 -19.97 5.81 4.11
CA LEU A 118 -21.30 5.18 4.02
C LEU A 118 -21.67 4.84 2.57
N VAL A 119 -21.40 5.74 1.62
CA VAL A 119 -21.65 5.52 0.19
C VAL A 119 -20.75 4.40 -0.33
N LEU A 120 -19.47 4.39 0.05
CA LEU A 120 -18.54 3.31 -0.27
C LEU A 120 -19.06 1.97 0.25
N HIS A 121 -19.47 1.94 1.51
CA HIS A 121 -19.99 0.73 2.14
C HIS A 121 -21.23 0.19 1.41
N GLN A 122 -22.21 1.02 1.13
CA GLN A 122 -23.43 0.63 0.42
C GLN A 122 -23.11 0.07 -0.96
N THR A 123 -22.31 0.79 -1.75
CA THR A 123 -21.98 0.39 -3.12
C THR A 123 -21.11 -0.88 -3.14
N TYR A 124 -20.11 -0.98 -2.28
CA TYR A 124 -19.28 -2.18 -2.22
C TYR A 124 -20.01 -3.41 -1.65
N SER A 125 -20.88 -3.20 -0.66
CA SER A 125 -21.70 -4.29 -0.13
C SER A 125 -22.59 -4.86 -1.22
N GLU A 126 -23.29 -4.01 -1.96
CA GLU A 126 -24.14 -4.45 -3.08
C GLU A 126 -23.33 -5.10 -4.20
N LEU A 127 -22.16 -4.55 -4.56
CA LEU A 127 -21.24 -5.16 -5.51
C LEU A 127 -20.87 -6.60 -5.11
N LEU A 128 -20.54 -6.82 -3.84
CA LEU A 128 -20.15 -8.14 -3.34
C LEU A 128 -21.30 -9.16 -3.40
N THR A 129 -22.55 -8.74 -3.28
CA THR A 129 -23.71 -9.65 -3.46
C THR A 129 -23.84 -10.16 -4.91
N MET A 130 -23.39 -9.35 -5.87
CA MET A 130 -23.46 -9.67 -7.30
C MET A 130 -22.31 -10.54 -7.80
N LEU A 131 -21.29 -10.75 -6.96
CA LEU A 131 -20.09 -11.52 -7.30
C LEU A 131 -20.06 -12.86 -6.59
N THR A 132 -19.35 -13.82 -7.18
CA THR A 132 -19.12 -15.16 -6.61
C THR A 132 -17.66 -15.35 -6.25
N LEU A 133 -17.36 -16.29 -5.36
CA LEU A 133 -16.01 -16.76 -5.08
C LEU A 133 -15.79 -18.07 -5.85
N SER A 134 -14.75 -18.12 -6.70
CA SER A 134 -14.42 -19.36 -7.44
C SER A 134 -13.90 -20.43 -6.48
N GLU A 135 -14.09 -21.69 -6.83
CA GLU A 135 -13.58 -22.83 -6.05
C GLU A 135 -12.07 -22.77 -5.88
N THR A 136 -11.34 -22.30 -6.89
CA THR A 136 -9.87 -22.13 -6.79
C THR A 136 -9.49 -21.12 -5.72
N HIS A 137 -10.17 -19.98 -5.63
CA HIS A 137 -9.90 -18.98 -4.60
C HIS A 137 -10.37 -19.43 -3.22
N LYS A 138 -11.52 -20.10 -3.15
CA LYS A 138 -12.03 -20.72 -1.92
C LYS A 138 -11.01 -21.72 -1.36
N LYS A 139 -10.47 -22.61 -2.20
CA LYS A 139 -9.44 -23.57 -1.82
C LYS A 139 -8.18 -22.89 -1.27
N LYS A 140 -7.69 -21.85 -1.95
CA LYS A 140 -6.52 -21.08 -1.47
C LYS A 140 -6.75 -20.44 -0.09
N LEU A 141 -7.97 -19.98 0.20
CA LEU A 141 -8.32 -19.40 1.50
C LEU A 141 -8.42 -20.48 2.60
N LEU A 142 -9.00 -21.64 2.27
CA LEU A 142 -9.04 -22.80 3.18
C LEU A 142 -7.62 -23.29 3.52
N GLU A 143 -6.76 -23.45 2.50
CA GLU A 143 -5.34 -23.83 2.67
C GLU A 143 -4.57 -22.83 3.52
N ARG A 144 -4.97 -21.56 3.53
CA ARG A 144 -4.39 -20.51 4.38
C ARG A 144 -4.86 -20.60 5.84
N GLY A 145 -5.90 -21.38 6.14
CA GLY A 145 -6.40 -21.60 7.50
C GLY A 145 -7.75 -20.96 7.82
N PHE A 146 -8.43 -20.33 6.86
CA PHE A 146 -9.81 -19.86 7.07
C PHE A 146 -10.80 -21.03 7.08
N SER A 147 -11.88 -20.89 7.84
CA SER A 147 -13.06 -21.72 7.69
C SER A 147 -13.97 -21.21 6.57
N GLU A 148 -14.87 -22.06 6.05
CA GLU A 148 -15.88 -21.62 5.07
C GLU A 148 -16.79 -20.53 5.62
N GLU A 149 -17.08 -20.57 6.90
CA GLU A 149 -17.89 -19.56 7.58
C GLU A 149 -17.20 -18.21 7.58
N GLU A 150 -15.90 -18.17 7.96
CA GLU A 150 -15.12 -16.93 7.95
C GLU A 150 -14.91 -16.38 6.54
N ILE A 151 -14.73 -17.24 5.54
CA ILE A 151 -14.65 -16.82 4.13
C ILE A 151 -15.95 -16.10 3.71
N ARG A 152 -17.11 -16.61 4.11
CA ARG A 152 -18.42 -15.98 3.82
C ARG A 152 -18.60 -14.69 4.60
N LYS A 153 -18.29 -14.67 5.90
CA LYS A 153 -18.39 -13.51 6.79
C LYS A 153 -17.53 -12.35 6.32
N ASN A 154 -16.30 -12.62 5.90
CA ASN A 154 -15.39 -11.59 5.40
C ASN A 154 -15.78 -11.07 4.00
N GLY A 155 -16.59 -11.82 3.25
CA GLY A 155 -17.13 -11.39 1.97
C GLY A 155 -16.14 -11.45 0.83
N TYR A 156 -15.15 -12.33 0.86
CA TYR A 156 -14.22 -12.51 -0.25
C TYR A 156 -14.91 -12.96 -1.52
N LYS A 157 -14.57 -12.36 -2.65
CA LYS A 157 -15.14 -12.63 -3.97
C LYS A 157 -14.07 -12.64 -5.04
N SER A 158 -14.26 -13.44 -6.08
CA SER A 158 -13.37 -13.39 -7.26
C SER A 158 -13.63 -12.13 -8.07
N THR A 159 -12.55 -11.57 -8.66
CA THR A 159 -12.71 -10.45 -9.59
C THR A 159 -13.49 -10.89 -10.84
N PRO A 160 -14.45 -10.11 -11.31
CA PRO A 160 -15.16 -10.42 -12.55
C PRO A 160 -14.20 -10.30 -13.76
N VAL A 161 -14.42 -11.10 -14.78
CA VAL A 161 -13.60 -11.13 -16.00
C VAL A 161 -14.23 -10.38 -17.18
N PHE A 162 -15.53 -10.09 -17.11
CA PHE A 162 -16.31 -9.36 -18.13
C PHE A 162 -17.59 -8.75 -17.52
N GLY A 163 -18.34 -8.01 -18.34
CA GLY A 163 -19.66 -7.46 -17.95
C GLY A 163 -19.59 -6.25 -17.03
N PHE A 164 -18.50 -5.47 -17.05
CA PHE A 164 -18.24 -4.36 -16.12
C PHE A 164 -19.29 -3.26 -16.21
N ARG A 165 -19.73 -2.87 -17.43
CA ARG A 165 -20.83 -1.91 -17.64
C ARG A 165 -22.12 -2.45 -17.07
N SER A 166 -22.53 -3.67 -17.46
CA SER A 166 -23.78 -4.28 -17.00
C SER A 166 -23.83 -4.44 -15.48
N LEU A 167 -22.69 -4.78 -14.85
CA LEU A 167 -22.58 -4.86 -13.40
C LEU A 167 -22.77 -3.48 -12.76
N THR A 168 -22.16 -2.45 -13.32
CA THR A 168 -22.31 -1.06 -12.87
C THR A 168 -23.74 -0.54 -13.06
N GLU A 169 -24.37 -0.81 -14.19
CA GLU A 169 -25.78 -0.47 -14.43
C GLU A 169 -26.73 -1.12 -13.42
N ARG A 170 -26.49 -2.38 -13.06
CA ARG A 170 -27.27 -3.08 -12.03
C ARG A 170 -27.13 -2.43 -10.67
N LEU A 171 -25.91 -2.01 -10.27
CA LEU A 171 -25.66 -1.25 -9.05
C LEU A 171 -26.42 0.07 -9.02
N ILE A 172 -26.39 0.83 -10.11
CA ILE A 172 -27.12 2.09 -10.23
C ILE A 172 -28.64 1.86 -10.14
N LYS A 173 -29.15 0.83 -10.82
CA LYS A 173 -30.57 0.43 -10.72
C LYS A 173 -30.99 -0.02 -9.32
N ALA A 174 -30.05 -0.58 -8.55
CA ALA A 174 -30.26 -0.92 -7.14
C ALA A 174 -30.17 0.31 -6.20
N GLY A 175 -29.99 1.52 -6.75
CA GLY A 175 -29.91 2.76 -5.98
C GLY A 175 -28.53 3.11 -5.45
N CYS A 176 -27.47 2.42 -5.89
CA CYS A 176 -26.11 2.71 -5.48
C CYS A 176 -25.54 3.93 -6.23
N THR A 177 -24.78 4.76 -5.51
CA THR A 177 -23.96 5.82 -6.10
C THR A 177 -22.58 5.24 -6.47
N VAL A 178 -22.16 5.41 -7.73
CA VAL A 178 -20.85 4.93 -8.20
C VAL A 178 -19.83 6.07 -8.37
N GLU A 179 -20.28 7.31 -8.47
CA GLU A 179 -19.41 8.49 -8.52
C GLU A 179 -18.59 8.63 -7.24
N GLY A 180 -17.29 8.86 -7.39
CA GLY A 180 -16.36 8.97 -6.28
C GLY A 180 -16.04 7.64 -5.55
N VAL A 181 -16.65 6.51 -5.98
CA VAL A 181 -16.33 5.19 -5.44
C VAL A 181 -15.14 4.61 -6.20
N PRO A 182 -14.01 4.31 -5.52
CA PRO A 182 -12.82 3.80 -6.17
C PRO A 182 -13.09 2.50 -6.95
N GLY A 183 -12.55 2.43 -8.16
CA GLY A 183 -12.82 1.34 -9.10
C GLY A 183 -13.85 1.68 -10.17
N PHE A 184 -14.75 2.63 -9.93
CA PHE A 184 -15.70 3.10 -10.92
C PHE A 184 -15.18 4.33 -11.64
N TYR A 185 -15.52 4.46 -12.91
CA TYR A 185 -15.13 5.56 -13.79
C TYR A 185 -16.15 5.75 -14.89
N GLN A 186 -16.09 6.89 -15.56
CA GLN A 186 -16.96 7.22 -16.67
C GLN A 186 -16.22 7.01 -18.00
N GLU A 187 -16.79 6.25 -18.90
CA GLU A 187 -16.28 6.05 -20.25
C GLU A 187 -16.53 7.29 -21.13
N GLU A 188 -15.96 7.34 -22.33
CA GLU A 188 -16.05 8.50 -23.23
C GLU A 188 -17.50 8.85 -23.63
N ASP A 189 -18.40 7.87 -23.66
CA ASP A 189 -19.82 8.04 -23.95
C ASP A 189 -20.68 8.47 -22.73
N GLY A 190 -20.03 8.75 -21.60
CA GLY A 190 -20.69 9.11 -20.36
C GLY A 190 -21.21 7.92 -19.54
N THR A 191 -21.06 6.70 -20.02
CA THR A 191 -21.50 5.49 -19.31
C THR A 191 -20.56 5.14 -18.18
N TRP A 192 -21.09 4.78 -17.02
CA TRP A 192 -20.30 4.30 -15.90
C TRP A 192 -19.86 2.85 -16.08
N SER A 193 -18.62 2.55 -15.71
CA SER A 193 -18.02 1.24 -15.80
C SER A 193 -17.12 0.94 -14.59
N LEU A 194 -16.74 -0.31 -14.41
CA LEU A 194 -15.88 -0.79 -13.32
C LEU A 194 -14.48 -1.18 -13.85
N ARG A 195 -13.43 -0.79 -13.12
CA ARG A 195 -12.05 -0.94 -13.56
C ARG A 195 -11.45 -2.28 -13.15
N PHE A 196 -11.65 -3.32 -13.96
CA PHE A 196 -10.88 -4.57 -13.85
C PHE A 196 -10.13 -4.86 -15.16
N LYS A 197 -8.81 -4.97 -15.08
CA LYS A 197 -7.98 -5.45 -16.20
C LYS A 197 -7.72 -6.95 -16.03
N ARG A 198 -7.43 -7.67 -17.11
CA ARG A 198 -7.01 -9.10 -17.03
C ARG A 198 -5.81 -9.31 -16.13
N SER A 199 -4.86 -8.37 -16.11
CA SER A 199 -3.72 -8.38 -15.20
C SER A 199 -4.10 -8.23 -13.71
N CYS A 200 -5.35 -7.83 -13.41
CA CYS A 200 -5.88 -7.67 -12.07
C CYS A 200 -6.72 -8.88 -11.63
N ALA A 201 -6.68 -10.01 -12.37
CA ALA A 201 -7.38 -11.22 -11.98
C ALA A 201 -6.89 -11.73 -10.62
N GLY A 202 -7.85 -12.11 -9.76
CA GLY A 202 -7.59 -12.54 -8.40
C GLY A 202 -8.86 -12.54 -7.56
N PHE A 203 -8.74 -12.28 -6.28
CA PHE A 203 -9.90 -12.13 -5.42
C PHE A 203 -9.87 -10.83 -4.62
N LEU A 204 -11.07 -10.30 -4.39
CA LEU A 204 -11.33 -9.09 -3.63
C LEU A 204 -11.27 -9.35 -2.14
N ILE A 205 -10.64 -8.45 -1.43
CA ILE A 205 -10.54 -8.41 0.03
C ILE A 205 -11.18 -7.10 0.48
N PRO A 206 -12.37 -7.14 1.11
CA PRO A 206 -13.01 -5.96 1.65
C PRO A 206 -12.17 -5.34 2.77
N VAL A 207 -11.89 -4.05 2.68
CA VAL A 207 -11.17 -3.30 3.70
C VAL A 207 -12.18 -2.51 4.52
N ARG A 208 -12.24 -2.77 5.83
CA ARG A 208 -13.25 -2.21 6.72
C ARG A 208 -12.66 -1.14 7.63
N SER A 209 -13.44 -0.09 7.88
CA SER A 209 -13.14 0.92 8.91
C SER A 209 -13.39 0.36 10.32
N ILE A 210 -13.06 1.14 11.34
CA ILE A 210 -13.35 0.83 12.75
C ILE A 210 -14.87 0.71 13.00
N GLU A 211 -15.65 1.47 12.25
CA GLU A 211 -17.13 1.44 12.31
C GLU A 211 -17.72 0.24 11.53
N GLY A 212 -16.89 -0.60 10.93
CA GLY A 212 -17.29 -1.78 10.17
C GLY A 212 -17.69 -1.51 8.71
N PHE A 213 -17.62 -0.27 8.22
CA PHE A 213 -17.92 0.08 6.84
C PHE A 213 -16.84 -0.44 5.89
N ILE A 214 -17.26 -1.00 4.76
CA ILE A 214 -16.32 -1.34 3.67
C ILE A 214 -15.89 -0.03 2.99
N VAL A 215 -14.66 0.38 3.23
CA VAL A 215 -14.11 1.67 2.77
C VAL A 215 -13.08 1.52 1.65
N GLY A 216 -12.83 0.30 1.21
CA GLY A 216 -11.95 0.02 0.10
C GLY A 216 -11.93 -1.47 -0.22
N MET A 217 -11.31 -1.81 -1.34
CA MET A 217 -11.09 -3.20 -1.75
C MET A 217 -9.65 -3.39 -2.17
N GLN A 218 -8.97 -4.39 -1.60
CA GLN A 218 -7.73 -4.91 -2.16
C GLN A 218 -8.03 -6.09 -3.08
N ILE A 219 -7.17 -6.30 -4.06
CA ILE A 219 -7.19 -7.46 -4.94
C ILE A 219 -5.90 -8.24 -4.68
N ARG A 220 -6.03 -9.49 -4.21
CA ARG A 220 -4.92 -10.42 -4.20
C ARG A 220 -4.81 -11.02 -5.59
N LEU A 221 -3.72 -10.72 -6.27
CA LEU A 221 -3.49 -11.15 -7.65
C LEU A 221 -3.20 -12.65 -7.74
N ASP A 222 -3.77 -13.30 -8.75
CA ASP A 222 -3.45 -14.68 -9.09
C ASP A 222 -2.03 -14.83 -9.62
N ARG A 223 -1.59 -13.83 -10.37
CA ARG A 223 -0.24 -13.72 -10.92
C ARG A 223 0.40 -12.43 -10.45
N PRO A 224 1.24 -12.48 -9.42
CA PRO A 224 2.00 -11.32 -8.99
C PRO A 224 2.86 -10.78 -10.12
N PHE A 225 2.99 -9.46 -10.23
CA PHE A 225 3.93 -8.82 -11.15
C PHE A 225 4.85 -7.87 -10.39
N ASP A 226 6.11 -7.80 -10.78
CA ASP A 226 7.13 -6.96 -10.14
C ASP A 226 7.10 -7.06 -8.59
N HIS A 227 7.01 -8.30 -8.07
CA HIS A 227 6.86 -8.62 -6.63
C HIS A 227 5.59 -8.06 -5.96
N THR A 228 4.66 -7.47 -6.72
CA THR A 228 3.39 -6.94 -6.21
C THR A 228 2.35 -8.05 -6.17
N LYS A 229 1.93 -8.43 -4.96
CA LYS A 229 0.91 -9.46 -4.71
C LYS A 229 -0.48 -8.88 -4.51
N TYR A 230 -0.57 -7.64 -4.07
CA TYR A 230 -1.81 -6.94 -3.73
C TYR A 230 -1.85 -5.59 -4.43
N ILE A 231 -3.01 -5.27 -5.00
CA ILE A 231 -3.29 -3.95 -5.57
C ILE A 231 -4.62 -3.43 -5.02
N TRP A 232 -4.83 -2.14 -5.13
CA TRP A 232 -6.12 -1.54 -4.80
C TRP A 232 -7.08 -1.58 -5.99
N LEU A 233 -8.36 -1.81 -5.72
CA LEU A 233 -9.42 -1.44 -6.64
C LEU A 233 -9.46 0.09 -6.68
N SER A 234 -9.09 0.67 -7.81
CA SER A 234 -8.92 2.12 -7.99
C SER A 234 -9.08 2.49 -9.44
N SER A 235 -9.64 3.66 -9.70
CA SER A 235 -9.87 4.25 -11.02
C SER A 235 -9.27 5.65 -11.15
N VAL A 236 -8.32 6.01 -10.29
CA VAL A 236 -7.71 7.36 -10.22
C VAL A 236 -7.10 7.84 -11.55
N ASN A 237 -6.82 6.94 -12.48
CA ASN A 237 -6.27 7.26 -13.80
C ASN A 237 -7.31 7.29 -14.91
N ASP A 238 -8.60 7.22 -14.57
CA ASP A 238 -9.71 7.18 -15.50
C ASP A 238 -10.64 8.37 -15.26
N ASN A 239 -11.39 8.81 -16.28
CA ASN A 239 -12.27 9.96 -16.18
C ASN A 239 -13.33 9.76 -15.09
N MET A 240 -13.58 10.77 -14.26
CA MET A 240 -14.45 10.73 -13.08
C MET A 240 -14.11 9.60 -12.10
N GLY A 241 -12.91 9.03 -12.21
CA GLY A 241 -12.41 7.98 -11.31
C GLY A 241 -11.94 8.52 -9.96
N ALA A 242 -11.82 7.62 -8.97
CA ALA A 242 -11.37 7.95 -7.64
C ALA A 242 -10.26 7.00 -7.15
N GLY A 243 -9.34 7.52 -6.34
CA GLY A 243 -8.30 6.74 -5.69
C GLY A 243 -8.81 6.01 -4.45
N SER A 244 -8.21 4.85 -4.12
CA SER A 244 -8.59 4.04 -2.96
C SER A 244 -8.41 4.76 -1.62
N GLY A 245 -7.49 5.72 -1.54
CA GLY A 245 -7.11 6.38 -0.28
C GLY A 245 -6.27 5.50 0.65
N SER A 246 -6.00 4.25 0.28
CA SER A 246 -5.21 3.28 1.07
C SER A 246 -5.65 3.18 2.53
N PRO A 247 -6.93 2.91 2.83
CA PRO A 247 -7.43 2.86 4.19
C PRO A 247 -6.76 1.75 5.01
N VAL A 248 -6.67 1.96 6.32
CA VAL A 248 -6.29 0.93 7.29
C VAL A 248 -7.49 0.03 7.52
N HIS A 249 -7.28 -1.28 7.45
CA HIS A 249 -8.32 -2.26 7.75
C HIS A 249 -8.40 -2.51 9.24
N PHE A 250 -9.62 -2.63 9.77
CA PHE A 250 -9.87 -3.02 11.14
C PHE A 250 -10.79 -4.25 11.20
N VAL A 251 -10.45 -5.18 12.09
CA VAL A 251 -11.24 -6.37 12.41
C VAL A 251 -11.20 -6.63 13.90
N GLY A 252 -12.35 -6.95 14.49
CA GLY A 252 -12.52 -7.20 15.93
C GLY A 252 -13.41 -6.15 16.59
N ASN A 253 -13.25 -5.99 17.91
CA ASN A 253 -14.01 -5.03 18.72
C ASN A 253 -13.18 -3.74 18.92
N PRO A 254 -13.65 -2.59 18.46
CA PRO A 254 -12.93 -1.31 18.66
C PRO A 254 -12.86 -0.84 20.12
N GLU A 255 -13.65 -1.44 21.02
CA GLU A 255 -13.64 -1.13 22.46
C GLU A 255 -12.62 -1.99 23.25
N ASP A 256 -11.90 -2.89 22.57
CA ASP A 256 -10.84 -3.65 23.22
C ASP A 256 -9.72 -2.71 23.69
N GLU A 257 -9.24 -2.92 24.92
CA GLU A 257 -8.14 -2.13 25.47
C GLU A 257 -6.80 -2.37 24.74
N ILE A 258 -6.68 -3.51 24.05
CA ILE A 258 -5.48 -3.94 23.34
C ILE A 258 -5.82 -4.23 21.88
N VAL A 259 -5.09 -3.58 20.98
CA VAL A 259 -5.19 -3.81 19.52
C VAL A 259 -3.84 -4.20 18.96
N PHE A 260 -3.82 -5.17 18.07
CA PHE A 260 -2.63 -5.62 17.36
C PHE A 260 -2.53 -4.90 16.00
N MET A 261 -1.34 -4.40 15.66
CA MET A 261 -1.10 -3.69 14.40
C MET A 261 -0.26 -4.54 13.46
N THR A 262 -0.83 -4.99 12.35
CA THR A 262 -0.14 -5.84 11.37
C THR A 262 -0.17 -5.26 9.95
N GLU A 263 0.45 -5.95 8.99
CA GLU A 263 0.49 -5.60 7.58
C GLU A 263 -0.47 -6.51 6.78
N GLY A 264 -1.36 -5.88 6.02
CA GLY A 264 -2.27 -6.56 5.10
C GLY A 264 -3.60 -7.01 5.70
N PRO A 265 -4.74 -6.61 5.08
CA PRO A 265 -6.08 -6.94 5.58
C PRO A 265 -6.32 -8.44 5.72
N LEU A 266 -5.93 -9.24 4.71
CA LEU A 266 -6.12 -10.70 4.74
C LEU A 266 -5.41 -11.38 5.92
N LYS A 267 -4.23 -10.86 6.30
CA LYS A 267 -3.47 -11.33 7.44
C LYS A 267 -4.20 -10.99 8.75
N GLY A 268 -4.71 -9.76 8.84
CA GLY A 268 -5.50 -9.35 10.00
C GLY A 268 -6.77 -10.15 10.20
N ASP A 269 -7.53 -10.39 9.13
CA ASP A 269 -8.74 -11.23 9.17
C ASP A 269 -8.43 -12.63 9.69
N LEU A 270 -7.36 -13.27 9.18
CA LEU A 270 -6.94 -14.58 9.64
C LEU A 270 -6.49 -14.57 11.11
N SER A 271 -5.67 -13.57 11.48
CA SER A 271 -5.18 -13.45 12.85
C SER A 271 -6.32 -13.23 13.86
N HIS A 272 -7.31 -12.43 13.48
CA HIS A 272 -8.52 -12.26 14.27
C HIS A 272 -9.29 -13.57 14.45
N PHE A 273 -9.53 -14.27 13.34
CA PHE A 273 -10.22 -15.58 13.37
C PHE A 273 -9.50 -16.61 14.26
N LEU A 274 -8.17 -16.65 14.19
CA LEU A 274 -7.39 -17.63 14.95
C LEU A 274 -7.29 -17.29 16.44
N SER A 275 -7.25 -16.00 16.81
CA SER A 275 -6.97 -15.55 18.17
C SER A 275 -8.14 -14.90 18.91
N GLY A 276 -9.17 -14.47 18.20
CA GLY A 276 -10.26 -13.65 18.75
C GLY A 276 -9.83 -12.22 19.13
N ARG A 277 -8.58 -11.80 18.86
CA ARG A 277 -8.06 -10.47 19.19
C ARG A 277 -8.37 -9.47 18.09
N SER A 278 -8.38 -8.19 18.44
CA SER A 278 -8.63 -7.10 17.48
C SER A 278 -7.37 -6.67 16.76
N PHE A 279 -7.47 -6.50 15.43
CA PHE A 279 -6.35 -6.13 14.56
C PHE A 279 -6.67 -4.88 13.76
N ALA A 280 -5.69 -3.96 13.68
CA ALA A 280 -5.64 -2.89 12.70
C ALA A 280 -4.51 -3.19 11.71
N CYS A 281 -4.80 -3.08 10.41
CA CYS A 281 -3.92 -3.59 9.37
C CYS A 281 -3.60 -2.51 8.36
N VAL A 282 -2.32 -2.10 8.30
CA VAL A 282 -1.87 -1.18 7.25
C VAL A 282 -1.78 -1.93 5.92
N PRO A 283 -2.05 -1.27 4.78
CA PRO A 283 -1.93 -1.91 3.46
C PRO A 283 -0.50 -2.39 3.15
N GLY A 284 0.48 -1.76 3.76
CA GLY A 284 1.90 -2.04 3.70
C GLY A 284 2.62 -1.17 4.72
N VAL A 285 3.72 -1.61 5.28
CA VAL A 285 4.42 -0.96 6.40
C VAL A 285 4.80 0.51 6.15
N ASN A 286 4.94 0.93 4.88
CA ASN A 286 5.21 2.31 4.50
C ASN A 286 3.96 3.08 4.05
N GLN A 287 2.76 2.49 4.15
CA GLN A 287 1.49 3.15 3.86
C GLN A 287 0.78 3.57 5.16
N TYR A 288 1.38 4.49 5.87
CA TYR A 288 0.98 4.92 7.21
C TYR A 288 0.20 6.25 7.24
N ALA A 289 -0.13 6.84 6.09
CA ALA A 289 -0.78 8.16 6.04
C ALA A 289 -2.10 8.24 6.82
N ASN A 290 -2.88 7.16 6.83
CA ASN A 290 -4.15 7.09 7.56
C ASN A 290 -4.02 6.55 8.99
N LEU A 291 -2.83 6.18 9.45
CA LEU A 291 -2.61 5.65 10.79
C LEU A 291 -2.94 6.64 11.90
N PRO A 292 -2.56 7.94 11.82
CA PRO A 292 -2.85 8.89 12.89
C PRO A 292 -4.36 8.97 13.21
N ASP A 293 -5.20 9.05 12.18
CA ASP A 293 -6.65 9.14 12.35
C ASP A 293 -7.23 7.84 12.94
N VAL A 294 -6.75 6.68 12.47
CA VAL A 294 -7.19 5.38 12.98
C VAL A 294 -6.78 5.19 14.44
N ILE A 295 -5.52 5.49 14.81
CA ILE A 295 -5.05 5.38 16.21
C ILE A 295 -5.79 6.36 17.12
N LEU A 296 -6.09 7.58 16.65
CA LEU A 296 -6.88 8.54 17.40
C LEU A 296 -8.31 8.05 17.66
N LYS A 297 -8.95 7.43 16.66
CA LYS A 297 -10.27 6.80 16.80
C LYS A 297 -10.22 5.65 17.81
N LEU A 298 -9.27 4.74 17.68
CA LEU A 298 -9.07 3.62 18.61
C LEU A 298 -8.85 4.10 20.05
N LYS A 299 -8.03 5.14 20.24
CA LYS A 299 -7.83 5.77 21.57
C LYS A 299 -9.15 6.29 22.14
N ARG A 300 -9.97 6.95 21.32
CA ARG A 300 -11.29 7.46 21.75
C ARG A 300 -12.27 6.35 22.10
N SER A 301 -12.14 5.17 21.48
CA SER A 301 -12.94 3.97 21.79
C SER A 301 -12.44 3.21 23.03
N GLY A 302 -11.30 3.59 23.63
CA GLY A 302 -10.81 2.99 24.86
C GLY A 302 -9.51 2.19 24.74
N VAL A 303 -8.90 2.11 23.57
CA VAL A 303 -7.63 1.41 23.36
C VAL A 303 -6.51 2.07 24.17
N LYS A 304 -5.85 1.28 25.01
CA LYS A 304 -4.75 1.69 25.89
C LYS A 304 -3.38 1.25 25.36
N LEU A 305 -3.34 0.12 24.67
CA LEU A 305 -2.10 -0.50 24.19
C LEU A 305 -2.24 -1.00 22.76
N ILE A 306 -1.26 -0.68 21.95
CA ILE A 306 -1.08 -1.26 20.61
C ILE A 306 0.15 -2.17 20.63
N TYR A 307 -0.02 -3.43 20.20
CA TYR A 307 1.10 -4.30 19.90
C TYR A 307 1.47 -4.20 18.43
N GLU A 308 2.72 -3.83 18.14
CA GLU A 308 3.29 -3.88 16.80
C GLU A 308 3.63 -5.34 16.45
N THR A 309 2.93 -5.90 15.47
CA THR A 309 3.05 -7.27 14.97
C THR A 309 3.35 -7.32 13.47
N TYR A 310 4.16 -6.36 12.98
CA TYR A 310 4.65 -6.42 11.60
C TYR A 310 5.57 -7.62 11.41
N ASP A 311 5.73 -8.03 10.16
CA ASP A 311 6.51 -9.21 9.78
C ASP A 311 7.86 -9.29 10.47
N MET A 312 8.27 -10.51 10.83
CA MET A 312 9.52 -10.79 11.55
C MET A 312 10.77 -10.45 10.74
N ASP A 313 10.66 -10.10 9.45
CA ASP A 313 11.75 -9.48 8.68
C ASP A 313 12.38 -8.25 9.41
N LYS A 314 11.69 -7.66 10.37
CA LYS A 314 12.22 -6.61 11.26
C LYS A 314 13.42 -7.07 12.10
N LEU A 315 13.51 -8.36 12.37
CA LEU A 315 14.60 -9.03 13.10
C LEU A 315 15.39 -10.01 12.21
N LEU A 316 15.32 -9.85 10.87
CA LEU A 316 16.03 -10.70 9.92
C LEU A 316 17.55 -10.66 10.18
N ASN A 317 18.18 -11.84 10.37
CA ASN A 317 19.62 -11.96 10.43
C ASN A 317 20.24 -11.55 9.08
N THR A 318 21.14 -10.58 9.11
CA THR A 318 21.71 -9.99 7.90
C THR A 318 23.01 -10.65 7.42
N ALA A 319 23.51 -11.65 8.16
CA ALA A 319 24.65 -12.43 7.69
C ALA A 319 24.34 -13.13 6.35
N CYS A 320 25.30 -13.12 5.44
CA CYS A 320 25.15 -13.75 4.14
C CYS A 320 25.35 -15.27 4.28
N GLN A 321 24.31 -16.03 3.89
CA GLN A 321 24.36 -17.50 3.85
C GLN A 321 24.26 -18.03 2.41
N ALA A 322 24.27 -17.14 1.41
CA ALA A 322 24.18 -17.44 -0.03
C ALA A 322 22.89 -18.19 -0.47
N ASP A 323 21.81 -18.03 0.30
CA ASP A 323 20.55 -18.77 0.17
C ASP A 323 19.27 -17.90 0.33
N TYR A 324 19.41 -16.57 0.29
CA TYR A 324 18.30 -15.66 0.57
C TYR A 324 17.26 -15.62 -0.56
N ASP A 325 17.71 -15.65 -1.80
CA ASP A 325 16.85 -15.68 -3.00
C ASP A 325 17.59 -16.32 -4.19
N GLU A 326 16.87 -16.49 -5.32
CA GLU A 326 17.42 -17.07 -6.55
C GLU A 326 18.62 -16.27 -7.09
N ALA A 327 18.66 -14.95 -6.89
CA ALA A 327 19.78 -14.13 -7.35
C ALA A 327 21.08 -14.36 -6.54
N CYS A 328 21.03 -15.09 -5.42
CA CYS A 328 22.24 -15.50 -4.71
C CYS A 328 23.13 -16.42 -5.56
N VAL A 329 22.56 -17.10 -6.56
CA VAL A 329 23.33 -17.96 -7.50
C VAL A 329 24.34 -17.13 -8.29
N SER A 330 23.99 -15.91 -8.70
CA SER A 330 24.84 -14.99 -9.48
C SER A 330 25.45 -13.87 -8.64
N CYS A 331 25.31 -13.92 -7.30
CA CYS A 331 25.85 -12.89 -6.42
C CYS A 331 27.37 -12.92 -6.40
N GLU A 332 28.01 -11.78 -6.62
CA GLU A 332 29.48 -11.63 -6.61
C GLU A 332 30.11 -12.06 -5.27
N PHE A 333 29.39 -11.88 -4.15
CA PHE A 333 29.83 -12.25 -2.80
C PHE A 333 29.52 -13.70 -2.41
N ARG A 334 28.99 -14.53 -3.32
CA ARG A 334 28.61 -15.92 -3.00
C ARG A 334 29.76 -16.74 -2.41
N LYS A 335 30.98 -16.50 -2.88
CA LYS A 335 32.19 -17.18 -2.39
C LYS A 335 32.63 -16.77 -0.99
N GLU A 336 32.10 -15.65 -0.49
CA GLU A 336 32.39 -15.08 0.81
C GLU A 336 31.28 -15.37 1.84
N LYS A 337 30.58 -16.50 1.66
CA LYS A 337 29.52 -16.95 2.57
C LYS A 337 29.97 -16.88 4.03
N GLY A 338 29.13 -16.24 4.88
CA GLY A 338 29.38 -16.08 6.30
C GLY A 338 30.41 -15.00 6.70
N LYS A 339 31.12 -14.41 5.72
CA LYS A 339 32.17 -13.40 6.00
C LYS A 339 31.66 -11.95 5.85
N HIS A 340 30.49 -11.72 5.32
CA HIS A 340 29.95 -10.37 5.09
C HIS A 340 28.44 -10.30 5.37
N GLN A 341 27.93 -9.08 5.43
CA GLN A 341 26.50 -8.79 5.58
C GLN A 341 25.81 -8.72 4.21
N CYS A 342 24.68 -9.38 4.05
CA CYS A 342 23.90 -9.34 2.81
C CYS A 342 23.15 -8.02 2.66
N LEU A 343 23.49 -7.22 1.65
CA LEU A 343 22.84 -5.92 1.39
C LEU A 343 21.33 -6.04 1.20
N LYS A 344 20.85 -7.08 0.50
CA LYS A 344 19.41 -7.33 0.32
C LYS A 344 18.69 -7.58 1.63
N LYS A 345 19.30 -8.39 2.53
CA LYS A 345 18.75 -8.65 3.87
C LYS A 345 18.75 -7.37 4.71
N ILE A 346 19.81 -6.56 4.64
CA ILE A 346 19.88 -5.25 5.32
C ILE A 346 18.78 -4.32 4.83
N GLU A 347 18.60 -4.16 3.51
CA GLU A 347 17.55 -3.33 2.93
C GLU A 347 16.16 -3.80 3.37
N LYS A 348 15.91 -5.11 3.34
CA LYS A 348 14.63 -5.69 3.74
C LYS A 348 14.33 -5.39 5.21
N ARG A 349 15.29 -5.64 6.10
CA ARG A 349 15.16 -5.33 7.53
C ARG A 349 14.91 -3.85 7.78
N LYS A 350 15.72 -2.97 7.18
CA LYS A 350 15.54 -1.51 7.30
C LYS A 350 14.16 -1.04 6.82
N HIS A 351 13.64 -1.64 5.76
CA HIS A 351 12.32 -1.31 5.23
C HIS A 351 11.20 -1.56 6.25
N ILE A 352 11.18 -2.74 6.89
CA ILE A 352 10.17 -3.07 7.91
C ILE A 352 10.40 -2.22 9.18
N GLN A 353 11.64 -2.10 9.64
CA GLN A 353 11.98 -1.27 10.79
C GLN A 353 11.61 0.21 10.60
N GLY A 354 11.65 0.72 9.36
CA GLY A 354 11.15 2.05 9.01
C GLY A 354 9.67 2.21 9.33
N GLY A 355 8.85 1.24 8.94
CA GLY A 355 7.43 1.19 9.28
C GLY A 355 7.16 1.10 10.79
N CYS A 356 7.90 0.24 11.50
CA CYS A 356 7.82 0.14 12.97
C CYS A 356 8.11 1.49 13.63
N LYS A 357 9.20 2.17 13.24
CA LYS A 357 9.56 3.49 13.77
C LYS A 357 8.47 4.53 13.54
N LYS A 358 7.82 4.51 12.37
CA LYS A 358 6.70 5.42 12.08
C LYS A 358 5.50 5.13 12.97
N LEU A 359 5.12 3.86 13.16
CA LEU A 359 4.06 3.48 14.08
C LEU A 359 4.36 3.95 15.52
N TYR A 360 5.57 3.69 16.02
CA TYR A 360 5.97 4.13 17.37
C TYR A 360 5.96 5.65 17.51
N GLY A 361 6.39 6.39 16.47
CA GLY A 361 6.33 7.86 16.44
C GLY A 361 4.90 8.37 16.57
N ILE A 362 3.97 7.86 15.76
CA ILE A 362 2.56 8.24 15.77
C ILE A 362 1.91 7.90 17.12
N CYS A 363 2.16 6.70 17.66
CA CYS A 363 1.63 6.32 18.97
C CYS A 363 2.14 7.24 20.09
N ARG A 364 3.41 7.64 20.06
CA ARG A 364 4.00 8.58 21.00
C ARG A 364 3.35 9.96 20.92
N GLU A 365 3.20 10.50 19.72
CA GLU A 365 2.54 11.80 19.48
C GLU A 365 1.09 11.80 19.96
N LEU A 366 0.39 10.68 19.78
CA LEU A 366 -0.99 10.52 20.20
C LEU A 366 -1.15 10.04 21.66
N LEU A 367 -0.04 9.84 22.40
CA LEU A 367 -0.03 9.35 23.78
C LEU A 367 -0.80 8.01 23.94
N VAL A 368 -0.52 7.06 23.07
CA VAL A 368 -0.99 5.67 23.13
C VAL A 368 0.22 4.76 23.36
N ALA A 369 0.13 3.86 24.34
CA ALA A 369 1.21 2.91 24.57
C ALA A 369 1.38 1.99 23.35
N CYS A 370 2.63 1.78 22.92
CA CYS A 370 2.94 0.88 21.82
C CYS A 370 4.13 0.00 22.21
N LYS A 371 3.98 -1.32 22.06
CA LYS A 371 5.00 -2.31 22.35
C LYS A 371 5.25 -3.20 21.15
N GLN A 372 6.49 -3.61 20.96
CA GLN A 372 6.83 -4.63 19.99
C GLN A 372 6.34 -6.00 20.47
N PHE A 373 5.74 -6.77 19.58
CA PHE A 373 5.45 -8.18 19.79
C PHE A 373 6.28 -9.00 18.79
N VAL A 374 6.92 -10.06 19.28
CA VAL A 374 7.85 -10.88 18.52
C VAL A 374 7.59 -12.36 18.78
N TRP A 375 7.92 -13.19 17.82
CA TRP A 375 7.77 -14.64 17.86
C TRP A 375 8.87 -15.29 17.02
N ASP A 376 9.03 -16.63 17.12
CA ASP A 376 9.95 -17.41 16.29
C ASP A 376 11.40 -16.85 16.35
N LEU A 377 11.93 -16.67 17.58
CA LEU A 377 13.27 -16.15 17.81
C LEU A 377 14.28 -17.27 17.98
N ASP A 378 15.49 -17.06 17.46
CA ASP A 378 16.66 -17.88 17.74
C ASP A 378 17.33 -17.49 19.09
N ALA A 379 18.40 -18.18 19.46
CA ALA A 379 19.13 -17.94 20.70
C ALA A 379 19.75 -16.53 20.80
N GLU A 380 20.00 -15.88 19.68
CA GLU A 380 20.54 -14.52 19.57
C GLU A 380 19.43 -13.45 19.56
N GLY A 381 18.15 -13.84 19.67
CA GLY A 381 17.01 -12.94 19.62
C GLY A 381 16.70 -12.39 18.22
N MET A 382 17.22 -13.04 17.18
CA MET A 382 16.89 -12.75 15.79
C MET A 382 15.75 -13.67 15.33
N TRP A 383 15.10 -13.32 14.22
CA TRP A 383 14.08 -14.18 13.62
C TRP A 383 14.69 -15.51 13.13
N ALA A 384 14.17 -16.63 13.61
CA ALA A 384 14.64 -17.99 13.26
C ALA A 384 14.34 -18.39 11.81
N GLY A 385 13.39 -17.69 11.14
CA GLY A 385 13.14 -17.84 9.72
C GLY A 385 11.94 -18.70 9.33
N ASN A 386 11.19 -19.25 10.30
CA ASN A 386 10.09 -20.18 10.03
C ASN A 386 8.74 -19.45 9.85
N LEU A 387 8.36 -18.66 10.85
CA LEU A 387 7.05 -18.03 10.96
C LEU A 387 7.16 -16.52 10.75
N LYS A 388 6.87 -16.07 9.52
CA LYS A 388 7.11 -14.68 9.14
C LYS A 388 6.04 -13.72 9.62
N GLY A 389 4.78 -14.02 9.34
CA GLY A 389 3.61 -13.23 9.72
C GLY A 389 3.04 -13.66 11.06
N VAL A 390 2.34 -12.75 11.74
CA VAL A 390 1.60 -13.09 12.96
C VAL A 390 0.51 -14.15 12.70
N ASP A 391 -0.06 -14.16 11.49
CA ASP A 391 -1.01 -15.16 11.03
C ASP A 391 -0.38 -16.55 10.91
N ASP A 392 0.86 -16.63 10.39
CA ASP A 392 1.62 -17.88 10.29
C ASP A 392 1.89 -18.45 11.69
N TRP A 393 2.30 -17.60 12.63
CA TRP A 393 2.56 -17.99 14.02
C TRP A 393 1.28 -18.46 14.74
N LEU A 394 0.18 -17.72 14.62
CA LEU A 394 -1.10 -18.11 15.23
C LEU A 394 -1.65 -19.42 14.63
N TYR A 395 -1.45 -19.65 13.34
CA TYR A 395 -1.84 -20.88 12.69
C TYR A 395 -1.03 -22.09 13.18
N ASP A 396 0.28 -21.92 13.34
CA ASP A 396 1.18 -22.95 13.90
C ASP A 396 0.79 -23.31 15.34
N LEU A 397 0.53 -22.29 16.18
CA LEU A 397 0.06 -22.52 17.56
C LEU A 397 -1.23 -23.33 17.65
N LYS A 398 -2.18 -23.10 16.72
CA LYS A 398 -3.46 -23.83 16.69
C LYS A 398 -3.29 -25.29 16.31
N GLY A 399 -2.23 -25.65 15.59
CA GLY A 399 -1.89 -27.03 15.23
C GLY A 399 -1.15 -27.78 16.34
N LYS A 400 -0.63 -27.09 17.36
CA LYS A 400 0.07 -27.68 18.50
C LYS A 400 -0.92 -28.16 19.57
N THR A 401 -0.55 -29.21 20.30
CA THR A 401 -1.31 -29.63 21.48
C THR A 401 -1.20 -28.61 22.61
N PRO A 402 -2.15 -28.57 23.59
CA PRO A 402 -2.10 -27.61 24.69
C PRO A 402 -0.76 -27.57 25.44
N ASP A 403 -0.11 -28.73 25.63
CA ASP A 403 1.17 -28.84 26.32
C ASP A 403 2.33 -28.26 25.54
N GLN A 404 2.27 -28.24 24.20
CA GLN A 404 3.29 -27.62 23.33
C GLN A 404 3.09 -26.10 23.16
N ALA A 405 1.88 -25.61 23.37
CA ALA A 405 1.56 -24.19 23.25
C ALA A 405 2.01 -23.35 24.45
N ASP A 406 2.22 -23.98 25.63
CA ASP A 406 2.66 -23.28 26.83
C ASP A 406 4.20 -23.09 26.90
N GLU A 407 4.99 -23.87 26.14
CA GLU A 407 6.44 -23.69 26.03
C GLU A 407 6.86 -22.49 25.17
N ASP A 408 5.97 -21.98 24.29
CA ASP A 408 6.22 -20.84 23.38
C ASP A 408 5.64 -19.50 23.90
N ARG A 409 5.07 -19.47 25.13
CA ARG A 409 4.59 -18.27 25.80
C ARG A 409 5.64 -17.64 26.70
#